data_de6e93696db89fc7dacebd1039e66c3f
#
_entry.id   de6e93696db89fc7dacebd1039e66c3f
#
_cell.length_a   1.000
_cell.length_b   1.000
_cell.length_c   1.000
_cell.angle_alpha   90.00
_cell.angle_beta   90.00
_cell.angle_gamma   90.00
#
_symmetry.space_group_name_H-M   'P 1'
#
loop_
_entity.id
_entity.type
_entity.pdbx_description
1 polymer ?
#
loop_
_entity_poly.entity_id
_entity_poly.type
_entity_poly.pdbx_seq_one_letter_code
_entity_poly.pdbx_strand_id
1 'polypeptide(L)'
;MIHTRALSPALGVEVTGVENLLDETVISRCLEALTWRGVLLIRGLHLDDEAQLAFSRRLGTVLAPAGKEIFKISLDPAVQPSAEYLKSTFHWHIDDTTNEVPAKATMLTARHVAMTGGGTEFASTYAAFEALPEQEQKRYEQLRVVHSFEAAQRLTHPDPSEQEVAAWRRLRSHETSLVWQRRDGRRSLVIGATADHIVGMDPGESRAILDELLEWTAQERFRYTHEWAVDDVVIWDNTGMLHRALPYDPASRRTMHRTTIAGEEAWG
;
A
#
# COMPACT_ATOMS: atom_id res chain seq x y z
N MET A 1 -29.18 -6.24 -2.88
CA MET A 1 -28.95 -5.60 -1.55
C MET A 1 -27.48 -5.82 -1.20
N ILE A 2 -26.76 -4.75 -0.82
CA ILE A 2 -25.33 -4.81 -0.49
C ILE A 2 -25.16 -5.34 0.93
N HIS A 3 -24.23 -6.28 1.11
CA HIS A 3 -23.84 -6.84 2.40
C HIS A 3 -22.35 -6.63 2.62
N THR A 4 -21.94 -6.55 3.88
CA THR A 4 -20.52 -6.41 4.27
C THR A 4 -20.16 -7.48 5.29
N ARG A 5 -18.94 -8.01 5.16
CA ARG A 5 -18.34 -8.98 6.08
C ARG A 5 -16.92 -8.57 6.43
N ALA A 6 -16.59 -8.47 7.71
CA ALA A 6 -15.22 -8.17 8.13
C ALA A 6 -14.25 -9.28 7.64
N LEU A 7 -13.07 -8.88 7.14
CA LEU A 7 -12.01 -9.78 6.69
C LEU A 7 -11.11 -10.21 7.87
N SER A 8 -10.84 -9.28 8.78
CA SER A 8 -10.14 -9.55 10.05
C SER A 8 -10.66 -8.63 11.15
N PRO A 9 -10.31 -8.84 12.43
CA PRO A 9 -10.72 -7.94 13.51
C PRO A 9 -10.26 -6.49 13.30
N ALA A 10 -9.01 -6.27 12.89
CA ALA A 10 -8.40 -4.96 12.81
C ALA A 10 -8.67 -4.20 11.50
N LEU A 11 -8.82 -4.91 10.39
CA LEU A 11 -8.92 -4.29 9.06
C LEU A 11 -9.71 -5.13 8.08
N GLY A 12 -10.09 -4.48 6.98
CA GLY A 12 -10.68 -5.11 5.82
C GLY A 12 -12.15 -5.47 5.93
N VAL A 13 -12.84 -5.33 4.80
CA VAL A 13 -14.22 -5.70 4.62
C VAL A 13 -14.44 -6.26 3.22
N GLU A 14 -15.17 -7.37 3.13
CA GLU A 14 -15.69 -7.87 1.87
C GLU A 14 -17.08 -7.28 1.62
N VAL A 15 -17.31 -6.79 0.43
CA VAL A 15 -18.59 -6.24 -0.04
C VAL A 15 -19.19 -7.22 -1.06
N THR A 16 -20.42 -7.63 -0.84
CA THR A 16 -21.15 -8.57 -1.70
C THR A 16 -22.50 -8.02 -2.10
N GLY A 17 -23.16 -8.64 -3.11
CA GLY A 17 -24.44 -8.18 -3.63
C GLY A 17 -24.34 -6.90 -4.46
N VAL A 18 -23.16 -6.63 -5.03
CA VAL A 18 -22.92 -5.49 -5.92
C VAL A 18 -23.40 -5.86 -7.32
N GLU A 19 -24.46 -5.22 -7.78
CA GLU A 19 -25.03 -5.41 -9.13
C GLU A 19 -24.50 -4.34 -10.11
N ASN A 20 -24.30 -3.10 -9.61
CA ASN A 20 -23.74 -1.99 -10.38
C ASN A 20 -22.77 -1.19 -9.52
N LEU A 21 -21.47 -1.25 -9.87
CA LEU A 21 -20.39 -0.54 -9.17
C LEU A 21 -20.53 1.00 -9.20
N LEU A 22 -21.22 1.54 -10.20
CA LEU A 22 -21.37 2.99 -10.37
C LEU A 22 -22.61 3.54 -9.66
N ASP A 23 -23.39 2.68 -8.99
CA ASP A 23 -24.51 3.13 -8.15
C ASP A 23 -24.02 3.96 -6.97
N GLU A 24 -24.69 5.08 -6.70
CA GLU A 24 -24.30 6.02 -5.63
C GLU A 24 -24.26 5.35 -4.25
N THR A 25 -25.17 4.42 -3.99
CA THR A 25 -25.19 3.68 -2.73
C THR A 25 -24.00 2.76 -2.60
N VAL A 26 -23.57 2.10 -3.70
CA VAL A 26 -22.37 1.27 -3.74
C VAL A 26 -21.13 2.12 -3.49
N ILE A 27 -20.98 3.23 -4.23
CA ILE A 27 -19.86 4.16 -4.08
C ILE A 27 -19.74 4.67 -2.64
N SER A 28 -20.85 5.15 -2.06
CA SER A 28 -20.88 5.67 -0.69
C SER A 28 -20.46 4.59 0.33
N ARG A 29 -20.95 3.36 0.18
CA ARG A 29 -20.57 2.24 1.05
C ARG A 29 -19.12 1.84 0.89
N CYS A 30 -18.59 1.86 -0.34
CA CYS A 30 -17.17 1.58 -0.58
C CYS A 30 -16.26 2.63 0.07
N LEU A 31 -16.59 3.92 -0.06
CA LEU A 31 -15.83 5.01 0.56
C LEU A 31 -15.87 4.93 2.09
N GLU A 32 -17.06 4.67 2.67
CA GLU A 32 -17.22 4.47 4.12
C GLU A 32 -16.37 3.28 4.61
N ALA A 33 -16.50 2.14 3.92
CA ALA A 33 -15.78 0.92 4.27
C ALA A 33 -14.24 1.11 4.17
N LEU A 34 -13.77 1.78 3.12
CA LEU A 34 -12.35 2.09 2.94
C LEU A 34 -11.84 2.99 4.07
N THR A 35 -12.61 4.01 4.45
CA THR A 35 -12.24 4.93 5.53
C THR A 35 -12.10 4.21 6.88
N TRP A 36 -13.04 3.33 7.23
CA TRP A 36 -13.07 2.72 8.57
C TRP A 36 -12.36 1.36 8.65
N ARG A 37 -12.22 0.66 7.53
CA ARG A 37 -11.66 -0.69 7.49
C ARG A 37 -10.32 -0.77 6.73
N GLY A 38 -9.94 0.28 6.01
CA GLY A 38 -8.66 0.39 5.31
C GLY A 38 -8.45 -0.52 4.10
N VAL A 39 -9.15 -1.65 4.01
CA VAL A 39 -9.10 -2.58 2.87
C VAL A 39 -10.52 -3.00 2.48
N LEU A 40 -10.82 -2.94 1.20
CA LEU A 40 -12.10 -3.35 0.62
C LEU A 40 -11.85 -4.44 -0.41
N LEU A 41 -12.57 -5.55 -0.30
CA LEU A 41 -12.57 -6.65 -1.24
C LEU A 41 -13.93 -6.78 -1.91
N ILE A 42 -13.95 -6.91 -3.23
CA ILE A 42 -15.13 -7.30 -4.00
C ILE A 42 -14.70 -8.43 -4.94
N ARG A 43 -15.41 -9.55 -4.92
CA ARG A 43 -15.01 -10.73 -5.69
C ARG A 43 -15.78 -10.85 -7.00
N GLY A 44 -15.11 -11.38 -8.02
CA GLY A 44 -15.73 -11.86 -9.24
C GLY A 44 -16.43 -10.81 -10.09
N LEU A 45 -15.88 -9.58 -10.14
CA LEU A 45 -16.52 -8.45 -10.84
C LEU A 45 -16.28 -8.39 -12.34
N HIS A 46 -15.37 -9.18 -12.87
CA HIS A 46 -15.02 -9.22 -14.31
C HIS A 46 -14.81 -7.83 -14.94
N LEU A 47 -14.09 -6.92 -14.22
CA LEU A 47 -13.85 -5.57 -14.71
C LEU A 47 -12.82 -5.59 -15.85
N ASP A 48 -13.14 -4.98 -16.98
CA ASP A 48 -12.13 -4.54 -17.95
C ASP A 48 -11.45 -3.23 -17.47
N ASP A 49 -10.52 -2.71 -18.25
CA ASP A 49 -9.77 -1.49 -17.88
C ASP A 49 -10.66 -0.24 -17.87
N GLU A 50 -11.65 -0.18 -18.74
CA GLU A 50 -12.61 0.95 -18.81
C GLU A 50 -13.52 0.98 -17.58
N ALA A 51 -14.10 -0.16 -17.22
CA ALA A 51 -14.92 -0.30 -16.01
C ALA A 51 -14.12 -0.05 -14.73
N GLN A 52 -12.87 -0.53 -14.65
CA GLN A 52 -11.96 -0.23 -13.55
C GLN A 52 -11.71 1.27 -13.40
N LEU A 53 -11.42 1.97 -14.51
CA LEU A 53 -11.20 3.41 -14.51
C LEU A 53 -12.48 4.18 -14.16
N ALA A 54 -13.63 3.78 -14.72
CA ALA A 54 -14.90 4.39 -14.39
C ALA A 54 -15.21 4.32 -12.89
N PHE A 55 -14.99 3.15 -12.27
CA PHE A 55 -15.16 2.98 -10.83
C PHE A 55 -14.14 3.78 -10.03
N SER A 56 -12.84 3.73 -10.40
CA SER A 56 -11.79 4.49 -9.72
C SER A 56 -12.09 6.00 -9.70
N ARG A 57 -12.58 6.56 -10.81
CA ARG A 57 -12.94 7.98 -10.92
C ARG A 57 -14.12 8.38 -10.02
N ARG A 58 -14.97 7.43 -9.64
CA ARG A 58 -16.02 7.66 -8.63
C ARG A 58 -15.48 7.71 -7.20
N LEU A 59 -14.33 7.09 -6.94
CA LEU A 59 -13.67 7.11 -5.63
C LEU A 59 -12.74 8.32 -5.46
N GLY A 60 -12.32 8.96 -6.55
CA GLY A 60 -11.51 10.18 -6.55
C GLY A 60 -10.76 10.42 -7.88
N THR A 61 -9.85 11.38 -7.88
CA THR A 61 -9.03 11.70 -9.05
C THR A 61 -8.01 10.58 -9.29
N VAL A 62 -8.05 9.97 -10.49
CA VAL A 62 -7.09 8.94 -10.88
C VAL A 62 -5.78 9.56 -11.33
N LEU A 63 -4.67 9.09 -10.76
CA LEU A 63 -3.33 9.49 -11.17
C LEU A 63 -2.92 8.79 -12.46
N ALA A 64 -2.19 9.49 -13.32
CA ALA A 64 -1.69 8.96 -14.60
C ALA A 64 -0.16 9.11 -14.69
N PRO A 65 0.63 8.37 -13.87
CA PRO A 65 2.09 8.43 -13.93
C PRO A 65 2.56 8.04 -15.34
N ALA A 66 3.45 8.85 -15.91
CA ALA A 66 3.92 8.72 -17.29
C ALA A 66 2.78 8.65 -18.34
N GLY A 67 1.64 9.30 -18.08
CA GLY A 67 0.49 9.37 -18.97
C GLY A 67 -0.37 8.09 -19.01
N LYS A 68 -0.18 7.16 -18.07
CA LYS A 68 -0.95 5.90 -18.00
C LYS A 68 -1.74 5.84 -16.70
N GLU A 69 -3.05 5.76 -16.80
CA GLU A 69 -3.95 5.60 -15.64
C GLU A 69 -3.99 4.15 -15.13
N ILE A 70 -3.75 3.16 -16.01
CA ILE A 70 -3.60 1.75 -15.63
C ILE A 70 -2.12 1.38 -15.62
N PHE A 71 -1.64 0.92 -14.47
CA PHE A 71 -0.29 0.37 -14.33
C PHE A 71 -0.37 -1.14 -14.16
N LYS A 72 0.33 -1.88 -15.05
CA LYS A 72 0.36 -3.34 -14.99
C LYS A 72 1.44 -3.80 -14.02
N ILE A 73 1.08 -4.61 -13.04
CA ILE A 73 2.01 -5.22 -12.09
C ILE A 73 2.21 -6.67 -12.49
N SER A 74 3.42 -6.98 -12.95
CA SER A 74 3.86 -8.32 -13.36
C SER A 74 5.38 -8.42 -13.20
N LEU A 75 5.89 -9.59 -12.84
CA LEU A 75 7.32 -9.89 -12.88
C LEU A 75 7.80 -10.35 -14.25
N ASP A 76 6.91 -10.44 -15.23
CA ASP A 76 7.25 -10.70 -16.62
C ASP A 76 7.74 -9.40 -17.29
N PRO A 77 9.05 -9.30 -17.70
CA PRO A 77 9.58 -8.10 -18.35
C PRO A 77 8.89 -7.73 -19.66
N ALA A 78 8.25 -8.69 -20.33
CA ALA A 78 7.47 -8.44 -21.56
C ALA A 78 6.19 -7.66 -21.27
N VAL A 79 5.63 -7.77 -20.05
CA VAL A 79 4.45 -7.05 -19.57
C VAL A 79 4.84 -5.75 -18.87
N GLN A 80 5.90 -5.81 -18.04
CA GLN A 80 6.38 -4.69 -17.24
C GLN A 80 7.91 -4.55 -17.38
N PRO A 81 8.41 -3.61 -18.19
CA PRO A 81 9.85 -3.42 -18.40
C PRO A 81 10.65 -3.14 -17.12
N SER A 82 10.02 -2.56 -16.09
CA SER A 82 10.63 -2.32 -14.78
C SER A 82 10.34 -3.41 -13.74
N ALA A 83 10.05 -4.65 -14.17
CA ALA A 83 9.68 -5.77 -13.31
C ALA A 83 10.69 -6.02 -12.18
N GLU A 84 11.99 -5.81 -12.43
CA GLU A 84 13.04 -6.00 -11.42
C GLU A 84 12.84 -5.11 -10.19
N TYR A 85 12.45 -3.85 -10.40
CA TYR A 85 12.19 -2.92 -9.29
C TYR A 85 10.90 -3.25 -8.51
N LEU A 86 9.98 -4.02 -9.10
CA LEU A 86 8.77 -4.47 -8.40
C LEU A 86 9.06 -5.51 -7.33
N LYS A 87 10.23 -6.13 -7.29
CA LYS A 87 10.61 -7.06 -6.23
C LYS A 87 10.66 -6.38 -4.86
N SER A 88 10.89 -5.08 -4.80
CA SER A 88 10.81 -4.32 -3.55
C SER A 88 9.42 -4.38 -2.90
N THR A 89 8.36 -4.64 -3.68
CA THR A 89 6.99 -4.82 -3.17
C THR A 89 6.77 -6.11 -2.37
N PHE A 90 7.75 -7.02 -2.32
CA PHE A 90 7.74 -8.16 -1.40
C PHE A 90 8.07 -7.76 0.05
N HIS A 91 8.55 -6.55 0.25
CA HIS A 91 8.75 -5.95 1.56
C HIS A 91 7.55 -5.08 1.93
N TRP A 92 7.25 -4.99 3.22
CA TRP A 92 6.20 -4.14 3.74
C TRP A 92 6.43 -2.68 3.36
N HIS A 93 5.46 -2.02 2.72
CA HIS A 93 5.57 -0.64 2.27
C HIS A 93 4.21 0.07 2.28
N ILE A 94 4.27 1.38 2.21
CA ILE A 94 3.16 2.27 1.88
C ILE A 94 3.51 2.89 0.52
N ASP A 95 2.54 2.98 -0.38
CA ASP A 95 2.74 3.63 -1.68
C ASP A 95 3.01 5.14 -1.51
N ASP A 96 3.84 5.70 -2.40
CA ASP A 96 4.07 7.14 -2.56
C ASP A 96 4.62 7.90 -1.33
N THR A 97 5.27 7.24 -0.38
CA THR A 97 5.88 7.87 0.79
C THR A 97 6.98 8.88 0.46
N THR A 98 7.53 8.85 -0.75
CA THR A 98 8.51 9.83 -1.25
C THR A 98 7.87 11.06 -1.89
N ASN A 99 6.55 11.14 -1.99
CA ASN A 99 5.82 12.30 -2.47
C ASN A 99 5.36 13.17 -1.29
N GLU A 100 5.18 14.46 -1.51
CA GLU A 100 4.66 15.39 -0.51
C GLU A 100 3.22 15.08 -0.09
N VAL A 101 2.39 14.73 -1.08
CA VAL A 101 1.02 14.25 -0.89
C VAL A 101 0.99 12.79 -1.34
N PRO A 102 0.74 11.83 -0.44
CA PRO A 102 0.62 10.43 -0.83
C PRO A 102 -0.63 10.17 -1.65
N ALA A 103 -0.66 9.07 -2.38
CA ALA A 103 -1.90 8.55 -2.93
C ALA A 103 -2.90 8.25 -1.79
N LYS A 104 -4.18 8.61 -1.98
CA LYS A 104 -5.25 8.29 -1.03
C LYS A 104 -5.51 6.80 -0.97
N ALA A 105 -5.65 6.19 -2.14
CA ALA A 105 -5.98 4.77 -2.24
C ALA A 105 -5.40 4.15 -3.52
N THR A 106 -5.18 2.84 -3.46
CA THR A 106 -4.82 2.03 -4.63
C THR A 106 -5.88 0.95 -4.83
N MET A 107 -6.25 0.72 -6.09
CA MET A 107 -7.10 -0.39 -6.50
C MET A 107 -6.28 -1.36 -7.36
N LEU A 108 -6.36 -2.64 -7.04
CA LEU A 108 -5.86 -3.74 -7.86
C LEU A 108 -7.01 -4.63 -8.33
N THR A 109 -6.94 -5.03 -9.61
CA THR A 109 -7.77 -6.11 -10.16
C THR A 109 -6.90 -7.26 -10.62
N ALA A 110 -7.28 -8.49 -10.30
CA ALA A 110 -6.55 -9.68 -10.72
C ALA A 110 -6.94 -10.10 -12.13
N ARG A 111 -6.02 -9.97 -13.10
CA ARG A 111 -6.22 -10.43 -14.48
C ARG A 111 -5.71 -11.86 -14.69
N HIS A 112 -4.60 -12.17 -14.06
CA HIS A 112 -4.03 -13.50 -14.04
C HIS A 112 -3.38 -13.75 -12.68
N VAL A 113 -3.68 -14.85 -12.05
CA VAL A 113 -3.15 -15.22 -10.73
C VAL A 113 -2.12 -16.34 -10.82
N ALA A 114 -1.16 -16.37 -9.91
CA ALA A 114 -0.24 -17.49 -9.78
C ALA A 114 -0.98 -18.70 -9.18
N MET A 115 -0.59 -19.91 -9.58
CA MET A 115 -1.15 -21.13 -8.98
C MET A 115 -0.76 -21.31 -7.52
N THR A 116 0.40 -20.79 -7.13
CA THR A 116 0.91 -20.82 -5.75
C THR A 116 1.59 -19.51 -5.41
N GLY A 117 1.39 -19.00 -4.20
CA GLY A 117 1.92 -17.70 -3.77
C GLY A 117 1.21 -16.52 -4.44
N GLY A 118 1.85 -15.35 -4.42
CA GLY A 118 1.34 -14.14 -5.07
C GLY A 118 0.15 -13.49 -4.38
N GLY A 119 -0.20 -13.92 -3.16
CA GLY A 119 -1.14 -13.23 -2.29
C GLY A 119 -0.68 -11.81 -1.97
N THR A 120 -1.52 -11.04 -1.33
CA THR A 120 -1.17 -9.71 -0.82
C THR A 120 -1.51 -9.64 0.66
N GLU A 121 -0.55 -9.22 1.47
CA GLU A 121 -0.78 -8.95 2.88
C GLU A 121 -0.97 -7.44 3.11
N PHE A 122 -1.85 -7.13 4.05
CA PHE A 122 -2.14 -5.78 4.52
C PHE A 122 -2.01 -5.75 6.03
N ALA A 123 -1.45 -4.65 6.58
CA ALA A 123 -1.37 -4.43 8.02
C ALA A 123 -1.79 -3.00 8.36
N SER A 124 -2.67 -2.85 9.37
CA SER A 124 -3.19 -1.55 9.77
C SER A 124 -2.20 -0.81 10.66
N THR A 125 -1.60 0.25 10.13
CA THR A 125 -0.75 1.15 10.92
C THR A 125 -1.56 2.01 11.89
N TYR A 126 -2.85 2.22 11.63
CA TYR A 126 -3.77 2.85 12.59
C TYR A 126 -3.93 1.98 13.83
N ALA A 127 -4.38 0.72 13.65
CA ALA A 127 -4.60 -0.19 14.77
C ALA A 127 -3.30 -0.52 15.52
N ALA A 128 -2.19 -0.63 14.80
CA ALA A 128 -0.88 -0.85 15.39
C ALA A 128 -0.45 0.33 16.27
N PHE A 129 -0.63 1.57 15.80
CA PHE A 129 -0.31 2.76 16.58
C PHE A 129 -1.20 2.91 17.82
N GLU A 130 -2.52 2.73 17.67
CA GLU A 130 -3.49 2.80 18.79
C GLU A 130 -3.20 1.77 19.87
N ALA A 131 -2.63 0.61 19.53
CA ALA A 131 -2.29 -0.46 20.46
C ALA A 131 -0.93 -0.28 21.16
N LEU A 132 -0.13 0.72 20.78
CA LEU A 132 1.11 1.05 21.48
C LEU A 132 0.82 1.61 22.87
N PRO A 133 1.71 1.39 23.87
CA PRO A 133 1.65 2.10 25.13
C PRO A 133 1.67 3.64 24.93
N GLU A 134 0.92 4.39 25.73
CA GLU A 134 0.79 5.85 25.59
C GLU A 134 2.14 6.58 25.60
N GLN A 135 3.09 6.08 26.38
CA GLN A 135 4.45 6.64 26.43
C GLN A 135 5.17 6.50 25.08
N GLU A 136 5.04 5.35 24.43
CA GLU A 136 5.62 5.09 23.11
C GLU A 136 4.91 5.91 22.01
N GLN A 137 3.57 6.02 22.07
CA GLN A 137 2.84 6.90 21.16
C GLN A 137 3.39 8.33 21.21
N LYS A 138 3.51 8.91 22.41
CA LYS A 138 4.04 10.28 22.61
C LYS A 138 5.50 10.42 22.16
N ARG A 139 6.31 9.39 22.34
CA ARG A 139 7.71 9.36 21.88
C ARG A 139 7.78 9.38 20.36
N TYR A 140 7.03 8.53 19.68
CA TYR A 140 7.08 8.41 18.23
C TYR A 140 6.43 9.59 17.49
N GLU A 141 5.46 10.27 18.09
CA GLU A 141 4.86 11.51 17.56
C GLU A 141 5.86 12.66 17.39
N GLN A 142 7.00 12.60 18.09
CA GLN A 142 8.04 13.63 18.01
C GLN A 142 9.12 13.32 16.95
N LEU A 143 9.05 12.14 16.33
CA LEU A 143 10.09 11.68 15.41
C LEU A 143 9.71 11.97 13.96
N ARG A 144 10.74 12.22 13.15
CA ARG A 144 10.60 12.38 11.71
C ARG A 144 11.45 11.33 11.01
N VAL A 145 10.99 10.84 9.88
CA VAL A 145 11.63 9.78 9.11
C VAL A 145 11.85 10.22 7.66
N VAL A 146 13.03 9.93 7.14
CA VAL A 146 13.33 10.13 5.72
C VAL A 146 12.95 8.87 4.96
N HIS A 147 12.17 9.03 3.90
CA HIS A 147 11.82 7.99 2.94
C HIS A 147 12.61 8.17 1.65
N SER A 148 13.17 7.08 1.13
CA SER A 148 13.93 7.09 -0.11
C SER A 148 13.68 5.84 -0.96
N PHE A 149 13.85 6.00 -2.27
CA PHE A 149 13.82 4.85 -3.19
C PHE A 149 15.03 3.93 -2.95
N GLU A 150 16.20 4.49 -2.63
CA GLU A 150 17.41 3.73 -2.31
C GLU A 150 17.17 2.74 -1.16
N ALA A 151 16.51 3.17 -0.06
CA ALA A 151 16.22 2.30 1.08
C ALA A 151 15.43 1.07 0.65
N ALA A 152 14.39 1.24 -0.16
CA ALA A 152 13.58 0.13 -0.65
C ALA A 152 14.37 -0.80 -1.58
N GLN A 153 15.21 -0.25 -2.46
CA GLN A 153 15.97 -1.08 -3.41
C GLN A 153 17.10 -1.88 -2.75
N ARG A 154 17.71 -1.35 -1.70
CA ARG A 154 18.74 -2.09 -0.94
C ARG A 154 18.22 -3.37 -0.28
N LEU A 155 16.92 -3.47 -0.04
CA LEU A 155 16.31 -4.71 0.48
C LEU A 155 16.31 -5.86 -0.54
N THR A 156 16.33 -5.54 -1.82
CA THR A 156 16.32 -6.54 -2.92
C THR A 156 17.63 -6.62 -3.68
N HIS A 157 18.46 -5.60 -3.58
CA HIS A 157 19.75 -5.50 -4.22
C HIS A 157 20.80 -5.19 -3.13
N PRO A 158 21.27 -6.20 -2.37
CA PRO A 158 22.19 -5.99 -1.24
C PRO A 158 23.56 -5.46 -1.67
N ASP A 159 24.02 -5.81 -2.87
CA ASP A 159 25.30 -5.44 -3.42
C ASP A 159 25.14 -4.58 -4.71
N PRO A 160 24.53 -3.37 -4.62
CA PRO A 160 24.31 -2.56 -5.80
C PRO A 160 25.62 -1.94 -6.28
N SER A 161 25.77 -1.75 -7.58
CA SER A 161 26.87 -0.98 -8.15
C SER A 161 26.77 0.50 -7.75
N GLU A 162 27.91 1.22 -7.78
CA GLU A 162 27.93 2.67 -7.53
C GLU A 162 27.02 3.44 -8.51
N GLN A 163 26.92 2.96 -9.75
CA GLN A 163 26.05 3.56 -10.75
C GLN A 163 24.56 3.42 -10.41
N GLU A 164 24.14 2.26 -9.91
CA GLU A 164 22.76 2.03 -9.45
C GLU A 164 22.44 2.90 -8.25
N VAL A 165 23.32 2.93 -7.25
CA VAL A 165 23.16 3.81 -6.06
C VAL A 165 23.05 5.26 -6.48
N ALA A 166 23.94 5.74 -7.38
CA ALA A 166 23.89 7.10 -7.89
C ALA A 166 22.58 7.40 -8.66
N ALA A 167 22.03 6.41 -9.37
CA ALA A 167 20.73 6.55 -10.05
C ALA A 167 19.57 6.62 -9.05
N TRP A 168 19.55 5.76 -8.03
CA TRP A 168 18.50 5.76 -7.00
C TRP A 168 18.47 7.05 -6.17
N ARG A 169 19.64 7.62 -5.83
CA ARG A 169 19.80 8.89 -5.10
C ARG A 169 19.33 10.12 -5.88
N ARG A 170 19.19 10.02 -7.20
CA ARG A 170 18.62 11.09 -8.03
C ARG A 170 17.10 11.14 -7.94
N LEU A 171 16.47 10.05 -7.48
CA LEU A 171 15.04 10.02 -7.26
C LEU A 171 14.71 10.78 -5.97
N ARG A 172 13.47 11.26 -5.92
CA ARG A 172 13.00 12.07 -4.80
C ARG A 172 13.05 11.27 -3.49
N SER A 173 13.61 11.88 -2.45
CA SER A 173 13.39 11.50 -1.06
C SER A 173 12.44 12.50 -0.39
N HIS A 174 11.77 12.08 0.66
CA HIS A 174 10.84 12.93 1.40
C HIS A 174 10.94 12.66 2.89
N GLU A 175 10.87 13.73 3.69
CA GLU A 175 10.84 13.67 5.14
C GLU A 175 9.39 13.80 5.62
N THR A 176 8.93 12.84 6.43
CA THR A 176 7.58 12.81 7.01
C THR A 176 7.64 12.75 8.52
N SER A 177 6.54 13.05 9.21
CA SER A 177 6.38 12.60 10.60
C SER A 177 6.36 11.06 10.63
N LEU A 178 7.00 10.45 11.64
CA LEU A 178 6.91 9.00 11.87
C LEU A 178 5.48 8.58 12.20
N VAL A 179 4.75 9.45 12.90
CA VAL A 179 3.32 9.32 13.18
C VAL A 179 2.59 10.43 12.45
N TRP A 180 1.82 10.07 11.44
CA TRP A 180 0.99 11.04 10.72
C TRP A 180 -0.34 11.23 11.42
N GLN A 181 -0.57 12.44 11.93
CA GLN A 181 -1.87 12.85 12.44
C GLN A 181 -2.68 13.48 11.30
N ARG A 182 -3.70 12.79 10.88
CA ARG A 182 -4.58 13.21 9.79
C ARG A 182 -5.59 14.25 10.24
N ARG A 183 -6.15 14.98 9.26
CA ARG A 183 -7.21 15.99 9.50
C ARG A 183 -8.47 15.40 10.13
N ASP A 184 -8.75 14.12 9.88
CA ASP A 184 -9.87 13.39 10.49
C ASP A 184 -9.58 12.93 11.93
N GLY A 185 -8.40 13.24 12.46
CA GLY A 185 -7.95 12.92 13.82
C GLY A 185 -7.32 11.54 13.97
N ARG A 186 -7.34 10.68 12.96
CA ARG A 186 -6.68 9.37 13.00
C ARG A 186 -5.16 9.54 12.95
N ARG A 187 -4.44 8.63 13.59
CA ARG A 187 -2.97 8.60 13.60
C ARG A 187 -2.48 7.27 13.04
N SER A 188 -1.52 7.33 12.13
CA SER A 188 -0.93 6.16 11.47
C SER A 188 0.59 6.22 11.51
N LEU A 189 1.26 5.06 11.61
CA LEU A 189 2.70 4.96 11.46
C LEU A 189 3.07 5.06 9.97
N VAL A 190 4.05 5.92 9.64
CA VAL A 190 4.60 6.05 8.29
C VAL A 190 5.95 5.34 8.25
N ILE A 191 5.93 4.05 7.99
CA ILE A 191 7.07 3.13 8.05
C ILE A 191 7.09 2.20 6.82
N GLY A 192 8.06 1.33 6.75
CA GLY A 192 8.17 0.28 5.72
C GLY A 192 9.43 0.42 4.87
N ALA A 193 9.46 -0.26 3.73
CA ALA A 193 10.64 -0.45 2.90
C ALA A 193 11.37 0.84 2.49
N THR A 194 10.64 1.94 2.32
CA THR A 194 11.21 3.24 1.96
C THR A 194 11.80 4.01 3.15
N ALA A 195 11.46 3.63 4.41
CA ALA A 195 11.94 4.30 5.61
C ALA A 195 13.45 4.05 5.78
N ASP A 196 14.24 5.08 5.51
CA ASP A 196 15.69 5.04 5.51
C ASP A 196 16.24 5.24 6.92
N HIS A 197 15.97 6.40 7.51
CA HIS A 197 16.44 6.73 8.87
C HIS A 197 15.54 7.76 9.56
N ILE A 198 15.62 7.77 10.90
CA ILE A 198 15.00 8.81 11.75
C ILE A 198 15.93 10.00 11.83
N VAL A 199 15.41 11.20 11.59
CA VAL A 199 16.17 12.44 11.53
C VAL A 199 16.85 12.74 12.87
N GLY A 200 18.15 13.02 12.82
CA GLY A 200 18.95 13.41 14.01
C GLY A 200 19.30 12.26 14.96
N MET A 201 19.02 11.00 14.57
CA MET A 201 19.31 9.82 15.37
C MET A 201 20.52 9.04 14.84
N ASP A 202 21.22 8.31 15.72
CA ASP A 202 22.24 7.35 15.31
C ASP A 202 21.67 6.33 14.31
N PRO A 203 22.39 5.96 13.23
CA PRO A 203 21.87 5.06 12.22
C PRO A 203 21.47 3.68 12.76
N GLY A 204 22.23 3.14 13.72
CA GLY A 204 21.91 1.83 14.33
C GLY A 204 20.67 1.88 15.22
N GLU A 205 20.55 2.94 16.04
CA GLU A 205 19.37 3.18 16.87
C GLU A 205 18.13 3.43 16.00
N SER A 206 18.27 4.27 14.97
CA SER A 206 17.21 4.54 14.01
C SER A 206 16.69 3.26 13.34
N ARG A 207 17.58 2.41 12.87
CA ARG A 207 17.20 1.15 12.22
C ARG A 207 16.49 0.21 13.19
N ALA A 208 16.99 0.10 14.41
CA ALA A 208 16.37 -0.75 15.45
C ALA A 208 14.91 -0.32 15.74
N ILE A 209 14.65 0.98 15.88
CA ILE A 209 13.29 1.50 16.11
C ILE A 209 12.38 1.23 14.90
N LEU A 210 12.86 1.48 13.68
CA LEU A 210 12.06 1.25 12.47
C LEU A 210 11.74 -0.24 12.27
N ASP A 211 12.68 -1.12 12.56
CA ASP A 211 12.48 -2.58 12.48
C ASP A 211 11.50 -3.06 13.56
N GLU A 212 11.64 -2.59 14.81
CA GLU A 212 10.73 -2.91 15.90
C GLU A 212 9.28 -2.48 15.57
N LEU A 213 9.10 -1.27 15.06
CA LEU A 213 7.76 -0.77 14.66
C LEU A 213 7.19 -1.55 13.49
N LEU A 214 8.03 -1.98 12.55
CA LEU A 214 7.59 -2.80 11.42
C LEU A 214 7.17 -4.19 11.90
N GLU A 215 7.95 -4.85 12.74
CA GLU A 215 7.62 -6.15 13.34
C GLU A 215 6.34 -6.06 14.19
N TRP A 216 6.19 -5.00 14.99
CA TRP A 216 4.98 -4.73 15.76
C TRP A 216 3.76 -4.63 14.86
N THR A 217 3.84 -3.83 13.80
CA THR A 217 2.71 -3.58 12.88
C THR A 217 2.35 -4.82 12.04
N ALA A 218 3.35 -5.65 11.71
CA ALA A 218 3.15 -6.87 10.92
C ALA A 218 2.57 -8.05 11.73
N GLN A 219 2.28 -7.90 13.02
CA GLN A 219 1.67 -8.96 13.83
C GLN A 219 0.30 -9.38 13.29
N GLU A 220 -0.03 -10.66 13.46
CA GLU A 220 -1.27 -11.28 12.98
C GLU A 220 -2.53 -10.51 13.39
N ARG A 221 -2.57 -9.97 14.62
CA ARG A 221 -3.70 -9.19 15.15
C ARG A 221 -4.01 -7.91 14.38
N PHE A 222 -3.04 -7.37 13.62
CA PHE A 222 -3.18 -6.16 12.79
C PHE A 222 -3.17 -6.46 11.30
N ARG A 223 -3.13 -7.74 10.90
CA ARG A 223 -2.89 -8.19 9.54
C ARG A 223 -4.09 -8.89 8.92
N TYR A 224 -4.15 -8.84 7.59
CA TYR A 224 -5.01 -9.64 6.74
C TYR A 224 -4.23 -10.09 5.51
N THR A 225 -4.37 -11.36 5.13
CA THR A 225 -3.77 -11.94 3.92
C THR A 225 -4.88 -12.21 2.91
N HIS A 226 -4.75 -11.63 1.71
CA HIS A 226 -5.65 -11.88 0.60
C HIS A 226 -5.04 -12.87 -0.38
N GLU A 227 -5.72 -14.00 -0.55
CA GLU A 227 -5.46 -14.97 -1.61
C GLU A 227 -6.31 -14.59 -2.82
N TRP A 228 -5.63 -14.26 -3.93
CA TRP A 228 -6.27 -13.75 -5.13
C TRP A 228 -7.00 -14.85 -5.92
N ALA A 229 -8.23 -14.57 -6.33
CA ALA A 229 -8.88 -15.22 -7.45
C ALA A 229 -8.92 -14.25 -8.65
N VAL A 230 -9.01 -14.81 -9.88
CA VAL A 230 -9.23 -13.97 -11.08
C VAL A 230 -10.50 -13.15 -10.87
N ASP A 231 -10.49 -11.90 -11.33
CA ASP A 231 -11.58 -10.92 -11.19
C ASP A 231 -11.85 -10.42 -9.77
N ASP A 232 -11.00 -10.74 -8.78
CA ASP A 232 -11.04 -10.05 -7.50
C ASP A 232 -10.60 -8.59 -7.66
N VAL A 233 -11.29 -7.70 -6.96
CA VAL A 233 -10.96 -6.29 -6.82
C VAL A 233 -10.63 -6.02 -5.36
N VAL A 234 -9.42 -5.51 -5.10
CA VAL A 234 -9.03 -5.05 -3.77
C VAL A 234 -8.64 -3.58 -3.85
N ILE A 235 -9.17 -2.80 -2.91
CA ILE A 235 -8.85 -1.38 -2.75
C ILE A 235 -8.32 -1.19 -1.34
N TRP A 236 -7.25 -0.42 -1.18
CA TRP A 236 -6.73 -0.10 0.14
C TRP A 236 -6.42 1.38 0.32
N ASP A 237 -6.53 1.82 1.56
CA ASP A 237 -6.20 3.15 2.04
C ASP A 237 -4.69 3.26 2.25
N ASN A 238 -3.97 3.96 1.36
CA ASN A 238 -2.54 4.19 1.48
C ASN A 238 -2.14 5.08 2.66
N THR A 239 -3.10 5.66 3.34
CA THR A 239 -2.80 6.55 4.46
C THR A 239 -2.64 5.83 5.80
N GLY A 240 -2.92 4.51 5.81
CA GLY A 240 -2.83 3.72 7.03
C GLY A 240 -2.69 2.21 6.81
N MET A 241 -2.43 1.75 5.58
CA MET A 241 -2.24 0.34 5.29
C MET A 241 -0.84 0.07 4.74
N LEU A 242 0.02 -0.53 5.58
CA LEU A 242 1.17 -1.26 5.05
C LEU A 242 0.67 -2.42 4.19
N HIS A 243 1.37 -2.70 3.10
CA HIS A 243 1.06 -3.85 2.27
C HIS A 243 2.33 -4.45 1.66
N ARG A 244 2.23 -5.73 1.28
CA ARG A 244 3.28 -6.42 0.51
C ARG A 244 2.69 -7.53 -0.35
N ALA A 245 3.30 -7.79 -1.50
CA ALA A 245 3.04 -9.00 -2.25
C ALA A 245 3.77 -10.18 -1.60
N LEU A 246 3.14 -11.35 -1.56
CA LEU A 246 3.84 -12.59 -1.23
C LEU A 246 4.59 -13.10 -2.47
N PRO A 247 5.77 -13.69 -2.31
CA PRO A 247 6.55 -14.20 -3.41
C PRO A 247 5.78 -15.19 -4.29
N TYR A 248 6.02 -15.16 -5.58
CA TYR A 248 5.45 -16.07 -6.56
C TYR A 248 6.44 -16.32 -7.71
N ASP A 249 6.22 -17.39 -8.44
CA ASP A 249 7.04 -17.72 -9.62
C ASP A 249 6.85 -16.66 -10.71
N PRO A 250 7.91 -15.96 -11.16
CA PRO A 250 7.83 -15.02 -12.27
C PRO A 250 7.26 -15.63 -13.56
N ALA A 251 7.49 -16.94 -13.79
CA ALA A 251 6.94 -17.67 -14.94
C ALA A 251 5.42 -17.91 -14.85
N SER A 252 4.79 -17.67 -13.70
CA SER A 252 3.34 -17.81 -13.51
C SER A 252 2.50 -16.82 -14.32
N ARG A 253 3.14 -15.80 -14.93
CA ARG A 253 2.48 -14.70 -15.65
C ARG A 253 1.45 -13.91 -14.82
N ARG A 254 1.55 -13.97 -13.47
CA ARG A 254 0.68 -13.18 -12.59
C ARG A 254 0.66 -11.73 -13.07
N THR A 255 -0.55 -11.22 -13.35
CA THR A 255 -0.74 -9.87 -13.85
C THR A 255 -1.90 -9.20 -13.12
N MET A 256 -1.62 -8.06 -12.51
CA MET A 256 -2.59 -7.21 -11.86
C MET A 256 -2.66 -5.87 -12.60
N HIS A 257 -3.85 -5.30 -12.68
CA HIS A 257 -4.04 -3.95 -13.17
C HIS A 257 -4.31 -3.01 -12.01
N ARG A 258 -3.47 -1.98 -11.89
CA ARG A 258 -3.52 -1.00 -10.82
C ARG A 258 -4.04 0.34 -11.31
N THR A 259 -4.96 0.94 -10.55
CA THR A 259 -5.27 2.37 -10.57
C THR A 259 -4.91 2.99 -9.24
N THR A 260 -4.45 4.24 -9.25
CA THR A 260 -4.03 4.98 -8.06
C THR A 260 -4.87 6.24 -7.95
N ILE A 261 -5.44 6.49 -6.77
CA ILE A 261 -6.31 7.62 -6.50
C ILE A 261 -5.52 8.69 -5.75
N ALA A 262 -5.54 9.91 -6.26
CA ALA A 262 -4.81 11.04 -5.69
C ALA A 262 -5.23 11.32 -4.25
N GLY A 263 -4.25 11.68 -3.43
CA GLY A 263 -4.48 12.23 -2.10
C GLY A 263 -4.75 13.73 -2.14
N GLU A 264 -5.20 14.25 -1.01
CA GLU A 264 -5.53 15.67 -0.81
C GLU A 264 -4.87 16.25 0.44
N GLU A 265 -4.12 15.43 1.15
CA GLU A 265 -3.51 15.77 2.43
C GLU A 265 -2.04 15.39 2.41
N ALA A 266 -1.16 16.38 2.66
CA ALA A 266 0.27 16.15 2.77
C ALA A 266 0.61 15.39 4.06
N TRP A 267 1.75 14.69 4.04
CA TRP A 267 2.34 14.11 5.25
C TRP A 267 2.59 15.20 6.29
N GLY A 268 2.38 14.90 7.56
CA GLY A 268 2.64 15.80 8.68
C GLY A 268 4.12 16.16 8.89
#